data_6b41348b32d67985205f8efd7c2cb774
#
_entry.id   6b41348b32d67985205f8efd7c2cb774
#
_cell.length_a   1.000
_cell.length_b   1.000
_cell.length_c   1.000
_cell.angle_alpha   90.00
_cell.angle_beta   90.00
_cell.angle_gamma   90.00
#
_symmetry.space_group_name_H-M   'P 1'
#
loop_
_entity.id
_entity.type
_entity.pdbx_description
1 polymer ?
#
loop_
_entity_poly.entity_id
_entity_poly.type
_entity_poly.pdbx_seq_one_letter_code
_entity_poly.pdbx_strand_id
1 'polypeptide(L)'
;MKKWTQRVSCFILVVAIWAGWFSLTIKAAAYVQTSGTQFTLNNQPFYFAGTNNYYFHYKSKKMVDAVFDDMKAMNLKVLRIWGFHDGAPQENSVLQSSPGIYEESGFQKLDYAIYKAGQEGIKLVIPLVNNWDDFGGMNQYVKWFNAGSHDAFYTDPRIQHAYKNYVRYVLERTNTYTGVQYKDDPAIMTWELANEPRVQSDPTGNILVKWADEMSTWIKSLDRHHLVAVGDEGFFRIPGHEDWFYRGGEGVDWDRLTALSNIDYGTYHLYPDHWNKSAAWGVKWIEDHITRGKTIGKPVVLEEFGYQNQSARPDVYQSWLSAVERLGGAGSQFWILTSIQDDDSLYPDYDGFRIIKGSREAALISEHAKRMNEKN
;
A
#
# COMPACT_ATOMS: atom_id res chain seq x y z
N MET A 1 99.75 -18.27 1.31
CA MET A 1 98.46 -18.74 1.82
C MET A 1 97.49 -17.59 1.81
N LYS A 2 96.59 -17.54 0.80
CA LYS A 2 95.56 -16.47 0.63
C LYS A 2 94.23 -17.00 1.15
N LYS A 3 93.68 -16.36 2.18
CA LYS A 3 92.30 -16.62 2.67
C LYS A 3 91.27 -15.91 1.82
N TRP A 4 90.35 -16.66 1.21
CA TRP A 4 89.20 -16.17 0.55
C TRP A 4 88.07 -16.02 1.58
N THR A 5 87.58 -14.80 1.74
CA THR A 5 86.35 -14.53 2.50
C THR A 5 85.17 -14.38 1.49
N GLN A 6 84.25 -15.37 1.53
CA GLN A 6 83.01 -15.25 0.80
C GLN A 6 82.04 -14.30 1.54
N ARG A 7 81.60 -13.28 0.86
CA ARG A 7 80.49 -12.42 1.31
C ARG A 7 79.18 -13.06 0.80
N VAL A 8 78.33 -13.50 1.73
CA VAL A 8 76.94 -13.92 1.45
C VAL A 8 76.08 -12.68 1.51
N SER A 9 75.53 -12.25 0.36
CA SER A 9 74.55 -11.17 0.28
C SER A 9 73.14 -11.81 0.45
N CYS A 10 72.49 -11.53 1.59
CA CYS A 10 71.09 -11.83 1.80
C CYS A 10 70.24 -10.82 1.05
N PHE A 11 69.57 -11.24 0.00
CA PHE A 11 68.46 -10.48 -0.61
C PHE A 11 67.18 -10.74 0.22
N ILE A 12 66.75 -9.70 0.94
CA ILE A 12 65.43 -9.70 1.60
C ILE A 12 64.41 -9.27 0.55
N LEU A 13 63.58 -10.25 0.13
CA LEU A 13 62.44 -9.99 -0.76
C LEU A 13 61.30 -9.47 0.12
N VAL A 14 61.03 -8.15 0.08
CA VAL A 14 59.85 -7.56 0.70
C VAL A 14 58.66 -7.77 -0.22
N VAL A 15 57.86 -8.77 0.10
CA VAL A 15 56.56 -8.96 -0.54
C VAL A 15 55.57 -8.02 0.14
N ALA A 16 55.24 -6.89 -0.52
CA ALA A 16 54.15 -6.01 -0.08
C ALA A 16 52.81 -6.65 -0.42
N ILE A 17 52.16 -7.22 0.61
CA ILE A 17 50.79 -7.71 0.50
C ILE A 17 49.87 -6.47 0.50
N TRP A 18 49.37 -6.09 -0.66
CA TRP A 18 48.26 -5.16 -0.79
C TRP A 18 46.98 -5.86 -0.36
N ALA A 19 46.61 -5.75 0.91
CA ALA A 19 45.27 -6.10 1.38
C ALA A 19 44.30 -4.99 0.92
N GLY A 20 43.72 -5.17 -0.26
CA GLY A 20 42.60 -4.36 -0.71
C GLY A 20 41.42 -4.58 0.24
N TRP A 21 41.15 -3.60 1.09
CA TRP A 21 39.93 -3.56 1.88
C TRP A 21 38.75 -3.30 0.93
N PHE A 22 38.12 -4.36 0.43
CA PHE A 22 36.79 -4.26 -0.10
C PHE A 22 35.85 -3.98 1.07
N SER A 23 35.60 -2.68 1.36
CA SER A 23 34.44 -2.30 2.16
C SER A 23 33.20 -2.69 1.38
N LEU A 24 32.66 -3.85 1.67
CA LEU A 24 31.26 -4.15 1.35
C LEU A 24 30.42 -3.16 2.15
N THR A 25 30.09 -2.03 1.55
CA THR A 25 29.03 -1.17 2.05
C THR A 25 27.73 -1.97 1.91
N ILE A 26 27.33 -2.64 2.99
CA ILE A 26 25.97 -3.17 3.11
C ILE A 26 25.08 -1.94 3.04
N LYS A 27 24.46 -1.72 1.88
CA LYS A 27 23.48 -0.66 1.71
C LYS A 27 22.34 -1.00 2.70
N ALA A 28 22.16 -0.15 3.71
CA ALA A 28 21.07 -0.34 4.67
C ALA A 28 19.75 -0.45 3.92
N ALA A 29 18.86 -1.31 4.39
CA ALA A 29 17.53 -1.46 3.80
C ALA A 29 16.82 -0.10 3.80
N ALA A 30 16.30 0.28 2.62
CA ALA A 30 15.69 1.60 2.43
C ALA A 30 14.17 1.51 2.62
N TYR A 31 13.71 1.90 3.79
CA TYR A 31 12.27 2.02 4.09
C TYR A 31 11.77 3.41 3.72
N VAL A 32 10.53 3.47 3.24
CA VAL A 32 9.83 4.75 3.09
C VAL A 32 9.48 5.27 4.48
N GLN A 33 9.73 6.55 4.70
CA GLN A 33 9.45 7.24 5.95
C GLN A 33 8.64 8.51 5.67
N THR A 34 8.16 9.18 6.71
CA THR A 34 7.49 10.47 6.62
C THR A 34 8.36 11.60 7.17
N SER A 35 8.27 12.79 6.56
CA SER A 35 8.89 14.01 7.03
C SER A 35 7.93 15.18 6.79
N GLY A 36 7.24 15.61 7.82
CA GLY A 36 6.16 16.58 7.69
C GLY A 36 5.07 16.04 6.75
N THR A 37 4.76 16.77 5.70
CA THR A 37 3.70 16.43 4.74
C THR A 37 4.18 15.66 3.50
N GLN A 38 5.39 15.11 3.54
CA GLN A 38 5.95 14.33 2.43
C GLN A 38 6.51 12.99 2.91
N PHE A 39 6.62 12.04 1.98
CA PHE A 39 7.39 10.83 2.18
C PHE A 39 8.86 11.07 1.86
N THR A 40 9.72 10.23 2.45
CA THR A 40 11.14 10.19 2.13
C THR A 40 11.59 8.74 1.89
N LEU A 41 12.56 8.59 1.00
CA LEU A 41 13.25 7.33 0.76
C LEU A 41 14.75 7.62 0.62
N ASN A 42 15.61 6.98 1.43
CA ASN A 42 17.04 7.31 1.52
C ASN A 42 17.30 8.79 1.85
N ASN A 43 16.49 9.40 2.70
CA ASN A 43 16.55 10.83 3.07
C ASN A 43 16.31 11.81 1.90
N GLN A 44 15.78 11.34 0.79
CA GLN A 44 15.34 12.18 -0.32
C GLN A 44 13.81 12.21 -0.36
N PRO A 45 13.16 13.25 -0.87
CA PRO A 45 11.73 13.25 -1.09
C PRO A 45 11.29 12.02 -1.89
N PHE A 46 10.08 11.52 -1.61
CA PHE A 46 9.50 10.40 -2.33
C PHE A 46 8.04 10.69 -2.66
N TYR A 47 7.83 11.33 -3.79
CA TYR A 47 6.51 11.53 -4.40
C TYR A 47 6.27 10.43 -5.42
N PHE A 48 5.02 9.99 -5.57
CA PHE A 48 4.75 8.87 -6.47
C PHE A 48 3.38 8.96 -7.16
N ALA A 49 3.31 8.35 -8.33
CA ALA A 49 2.09 7.79 -8.89
C ALA A 49 2.17 6.27 -8.78
N GLY A 50 1.05 5.64 -8.55
CA GLY A 50 0.90 4.21 -8.39
C GLY A 50 -0.45 3.72 -8.88
N THR A 51 -0.75 2.49 -8.55
CA THR A 51 -2.01 1.82 -8.91
C THR A 51 -2.43 0.83 -7.84
N ASN A 52 -3.62 0.28 -8.01
CA ASN A 52 -4.15 -0.85 -7.25
C ASN A 52 -4.23 -2.09 -8.13
N ASN A 53 -4.14 -3.27 -7.51
CA ASN A 53 -4.50 -4.52 -8.13
C ASN A 53 -4.90 -5.57 -7.08
N TYR A 54 -6.07 -6.19 -7.24
CA TYR A 54 -6.64 -7.11 -6.24
C TYR A 54 -6.27 -8.59 -6.45
N TYR A 55 -5.68 -8.98 -7.58
CA TYR A 55 -5.52 -10.40 -7.91
C TYR A 55 -4.13 -11.00 -7.64
N PHE A 56 -3.21 -10.27 -7.02
CA PHE A 56 -1.82 -10.68 -6.82
C PHE A 56 -1.64 -11.90 -5.91
N HIS A 57 -2.54 -12.10 -4.96
CA HIS A 57 -2.46 -13.23 -4.02
C HIS A 57 -3.13 -14.51 -4.54
N TYR A 58 -3.72 -14.52 -5.75
CA TYR A 58 -4.38 -15.72 -6.26
C TYR A 58 -4.18 -16.02 -7.76
N LYS A 59 -3.77 -15.09 -8.57
CA LYS A 59 -3.46 -15.33 -9.99
C LYS A 59 -2.04 -15.88 -10.19
N SER A 60 -1.70 -16.20 -11.44
CA SER A 60 -0.41 -16.77 -11.82
C SER A 60 0.73 -15.75 -11.75
N LYS A 61 1.96 -16.25 -11.69
CA LYS A 61 3.16 -15.41 -11.76
C LYS A 61 3.21 -14.60 -13.07
N LYS A 62 2.80 -15.20 -14.22
CA LYS A 62 2.75 -14.51 -15.51
C LYS A 62 1.87 -13.27 -15.44
N MET A 63 0.68 -13.39 -14.84
CA MET A 63 -0.22 -12.26 -14.68
C MET A 63 0.33 -11.17 -13.74
N VAL A 64 0.98 -11.57 -12.66
CA VAL A 64 1.66 -10.65 -11.72
C VAL A 64 2.81 -9.93 -12.41
N ASP A 65 3.68 -10.65 -13.12
CA ASP A 65 4.81 -10.07 -13.85
C ASP A 65 4.36 -9.07 -14.92
N ALA A 66 3.29 -9.41 -15.66
CA ALA A 66 2.75 -8.52 -16.68
C ALA A 66 2.28 -7.17 -16.12
N VAL A 67 1.69 -7.14 -14.92
CA VAL A 67 1.31 -5.87 -14.26
C VAL A 67 2.56 -5.09 -13.83
N PHE A 68 3.58 -5.73 -13.29
CA PHE A 68 4.84 -5.05 -12.94
C PHE A 68 5.54 -4.46 -14.17
N ASP A 69 5.56 -5.18 -15.29
CA ASP A 69 6.13 -4.68 -16.54
C ASP A 69 5.37 -3.46 -17.06
N ASP A 70 4.04 -3.48 -16.98
CA ASP A 70 3.20 -2.33 -17.36
C ASP A 70 3.41 -1.14 -16.41
N MET A 71 3.53 -1.38 -15.10
CA MET A 71 3.85 -0.33 -14.11
C MET A 71 5.19 0.34 -14.42
N LYS A 72 6.22 -0.43 -14.75
CA LYS A 72 7.54 0.12 -15.14
C LYS A 72 7.45 0.98 -16.39
N ALA A 73 6.76 0.49 -17.42
CA ALA A 73 6.54 1.23 -18.66
C ALA A 73 5.78 2.54 -18.43
N MET A 74 4.93 2.61 -17.39
CA MET A 74 4.16 3.78 -17.01
C MET A 74 4.84 4.64 -15.92
N ASN A 75 6.07 4.32 -15.50
CA ASN A 75 6.83 5.00 -14.44
C ASN A 75 6.18 4.99 -13.05
N LEU A 76 5.28 4.04 -12.77
CA LEU A 76 4.61 3.89 -11.48
C LEU A 76 5.58 3.32 -10.43
N LYS A 77 5.47 3.77 -9.18
CA LYS A 77 6.41 3.43 -8.10
C LYS A 77 5.76 2.70 -6.92
N VAL A 78 4.45 2.78 -6.77
CA VAL A 78 3.73 2.19 -5.64
C VAL A 78 2.57 1.35 -6.16
N LEU A 79 2.40 0.17 -5.57
CA LEU A 79 1.31 -0.74 -5.87
C LEU A 79 0.58 -1.13 -4.58
N ARG A 80 -0.73 -0.95 -4.56
CA ARG A 80 -1.57 -1.43 -3.47
C ARG A 80 -2.18 -2.77 -3.85
N ILE A 81 -1.96 -3.80 -3.01
CA ILE A 81 -2.43 -5.17 -3.22
C ILE A 81 -3.13 -5.69 -1.97
N TRP A 82 -4.03 -6.66 -2.12
CA TRP A 82 -4.73 -7.26 -0.99
C TRP A 82 -3.82 -8.18 -0.16
N GLY A 83 -3.69 -7.89 1.12
CA GLY A 83 -3.10 -8.76 2.13
C GLY A 83 -4.15 -9.54 2.91
N PHE A 84 -5.30 -9.79 2.31
CA PHE A 84 -6.43 -10.52 2.90
C PHE A 84 -7.13 -11.40 1.87
N HIS A 85 -7.68 -12.49 2.31
CA HIS A 85 -8.67 -13.33 1.65
C HIS A 85 -9.17 -14.32 2.72
N ASP A 86 -10.36 -14.09 3.22
CA ASP A 86 -10.91 -14.75 4.39
C ASP A 86 -12.06 -15.69 4.03
N GLY A 87 -12.08 -16.87 4.61
CA GLY A 87 -13.18 -17.83 4.47
C GLY A 87 -12.97 -18.92 3.43
N ALA A 88 -14.03 -19.36 2.79
CA ALA A 88 -13.96 -20.45 1.82
C ALA A 88 -13.24 -20.01 0.54
N PRO A 89 -12.41 -20.88 -0.06
CA PRO A 89 -11.61 -20.55 -1.22
C PRO A 89 -12.50 -20.23 -2.43
N GLN A 90 -12.28 -19.04 -2.98
CA GLN A 90 -12.53 -18.78 -4.38
C GLN A 90 -11.20 -19.05 -5.10
N GLU A 91 -11.20 -19.91 -6.10
CA GLU A 91 -9.99 -20.23 -6.91
C GLU A 91 -8.79 -20.84 -6.13
N ASN A 92 -9.00 -21.60 -5.07
CA ASN A 92 -7.95 -22.32 -4.30
C ASN A 92 -6.84 -21.44 -3.71
N SER A 93 -7.15 -20.25 -3.24
CA SER A 93 -6.08 -19.34 -2.75
C SER A 93 -6.51 -18.36 -1.68
N VAL A 94 -7.24 -18.83 -0.67
CA VAL A 94 -7.46 -18.03 0.55
C VAL A 94 -6.15 -17.84 1.31
N LEU A 95 -6.09 -16.77 2.10
CA LEU A 95 -5.01 -16.52 3.06
C LEU A 95 -5.38 -17.04 4.45
N GLN A 96 -6.64 -16.90 4.85
CA GLN A 96 -7.16 -17.41 6.12
C GLN A 96 -8.51 -18.13 5.90
N SER A 97 -8.53 -19.46 6.03
CA SER A 97 -9.74 -20.26 5.80
C SER A 97 -10.69 -20.29 6.99
N SER A 98 -10.16 -20.13 8.19
CA SER A 98 -10.89 -19.92 9.45
C SER A 98 -9.99 -19.21 10.47
N PRO A 99 -10.52 -18.71 11.60
CA PRO A 99 -9.71 -17.99 12.57
C PRO A 99 -8.49 -18.79 13.03
N GLY A 100 -7.30 -18.26 12.71
CA GLY A 100 -6.02 -18.90 13.05
C GLY A 100 -5.57 -20.03 12.14
N ILE A 101 -6.31 -20.34 11.06
CA ILE A 101 -5.88 -21.30 10.03
C ILE A 101 -5.47 -20.54 8.78
N TYR A 102 -4.17 -20.54 8.52
CA TYR A 102 -3.53 -19.77 7.45
C TYR A 102 -3.07 -20.71 6.34
N GLU A 103 -3.40 -20.35 5.09
CA GLU A 103 -3.21 -21.25 3.95
C GLU A 103 -1.92 -20.96 3.21
N GLU A 104 -0.97 -21.88 3.30
CA GLU A 104 0.37 -21.74 2.71
C GLU A 104 0.32 -21.47 1.21
N SER A 105 -0.59 -22.09 0.46
CA SER A 105 -0.72 -21.90 -0.99
C SER A 105 -1.05 -20.46 -1.39
N GLY A 106 -1.88 -19.77 -0.62
CA GLY A 106 -2.18 -18.36 -0.81
C GLY A 106 -0.99 -17.48 -0.44
N PHE A 107 -0.37 -17.76 0.70
CA PHE A 107 0.79 -17.00 1.17
C PHE A 107 2.01 -17.15 0.24
N GLN A 108 2.24 -18.29 -0.38
CA GLN A 108 3.32 -18.44 -1.38
C GLN A 108 3.13 -17.54 -2.60
N LYS A 109 1.89 -17.26 -3.00
CA LYS A 109 1.61 -16.28 -4.07
C LYS A 109 1.86 -14.85 -3.60
N LEU A 110 1.48 -14.51 -2.38
CA LEU A 110 1.79 -13.22 -1.79
C LEU A 110 3.32 -13.05 -1.59
N ASP A 111 4.04 -14.09 -1.17
CA ASP A 111 5.51 -14.11 -1.12
C ASP A 111 6.11 -13.71 -2.48
N TYR A 112 5.59 -14.29 -3.57
CA TYR A 112 6.07 -13.99 -4.91
C TYR A 112 5.82 -12.53 -5.29
N ALA A 113 4.65 -12.00 -4.98
CA ALA A 113 4.31 -10.60 -5.26
C ALA A 113 5.28 -9.63 -4.54
N ILE A 114 5.58 -9.89 -3.26
CA ILE A 114 6.50 -9.07 -2.47
C ILE A 114 7.94 -9.20 -3.00
N TYR A 115 8.39 -10.42 -3.26
CA TYR A 115 9.69 -10.67 -3.88
C TYR A 115 9.86 -9.92 -5.20
N LYS A 116 8.87 -10.05 -6.10
CA LYS A 116 8.91 -9.40 -7.40
C LYS A 116 8.89 -7.88 -7.30
N ALA A 117 8.08 -7.31 -6.40
CA ALA A 117 8.09 -5.87 -6.11
C ALA A 117 9.48 -5.37 -5.71
N GLY A 118 10.18 -6.11 -4.84
CA GLY A 118 11.55 -5.79 -4.45
C GLY A 118 12.54 -5.83 -5.63
N GLN A 119 12.40 -6.80 -6.53
CA GLN A 119 13.21 -6.90 -7.74
C GLN A 119 12.99 -5.72 -8.69
N GLU A 120 11.75 -5.26 -8.81
CA GLU A 120 11.36 -4.18 -9.72
C GLU A 120 11.49 -2.77 -9.09
N GLY A 121 11.86 -2.69 -7.81
CA GLY A 121 11.99 -1.42 -7.08
C GLY A 121 10.65 -0.73 -6.84
N ILE A 122 9.55 -1.49 -6.81
CA ILE A 122 8.21 -1.02 -6.54
C ILE A 122 7.92 -1.20 -5.06
N LYS A 123 7.26 -0.21 -4.45
CA LYS A 123 6.84 -0.25 -3.05
C LYS A 123 5.39 -0.71 -2.94
N LEU A 124 5.11 -1.54 -1.92
CA LEU A 124 3.79 -2.12 -1.72
C LEU A 124 3.05 -1.47 -0.55
N VAL A 125 1.75 -1.25 -0.75
CA VAL A 125 0.77 -0.91 0.28
C VAL A 125 -0.15 -2.12 0.44
N ILE A 126 -0.32 -2.61 1.67
CA ILE A 126 -0.98 -3.89 1.94
C ILE A 126 -2.04 -3.73 3.02
N PRO A 127 -3.34 -3.60 2.67
CA PRO A 127 -4.45 -3.68 3.61
C PRO A 127 -4.65 -5.11 4.11
N LEU A 128 -5.07 -5.24 5.39
CA LEU A 128 -5.08 -6.49 6.14
C LEU A 128 -6.48 -7.08 6.34
N VAL A 129 -7.54 -6.39 5.95
CA VAL A 129 -8.93 -6.85 5.91
C VAL A 129 -9.75 -5.97 4.99
N ASN A 130 -10.85 -6.48 4.45
CA ASN A 130 -11.80 -5.70 3.65
C ASN A 130 -13.04 -5.33 4.47
N ASN A 131 -13.52 -4.11 4.34
CA ASN A 131 -14.84 -3.72 4.83
C ASN A 131 -15.97 -4.46 4.09
N TRP A 132 -15.76 -4.73 2.81
CA TRP A 132 -16.73 -5.35 1.90
C TRP A 132 -16.65 -6.87 1.92
N ASP A 133 -17.65 -7.52 1.36
CA ASP A 133 -17.76 -9.00 1.32
C ASP A 133 -16.79 -9.64 0.30
N ASP A 134 -16.25 -8.84 -0.61
CA ASP A 134 -15.25 -9.34 -1.56
C ASP A 134 -14.02 -9.88 -0.82
N PHE A 135 -13.66 -11.12 -1.15
CA PHE A 135 -12.61 -11.86 -0.46
C PHE A 135 -12.87 -12.10 1.04
N GLY A 136 -14.14 -12.14 1.45
CA GLY A 136 -14.61 -12.49 2.81
C GLY A 136 -14.77 -11.28 3.72
N GLY A 137 -13.69 -10.62 4.06
CA GLY A 137 -13.69 -9.36 4.79
C GLY A 137 -14.30 -9.41 6.20
N MET A 138 -14.68 -8.24 6.70
CA MET A 138 -15.18 -8.06 8.07
C MET A 138 -16.41 -8.91 8.37
N ASN A 139 -17.33 -9.04 7.41
CA ASN A 139 -18.52 -9.90 7.57
C ASN A 139 -18.15 -11.38 7.69
N GLN A 140 -17.05 -11.84 7.13
CA GLN A 140 -16.57 -13.21 7.34
C GLN A 140 -16.11 -13.43 8.78
N TYR A 141 -15.41 -12.48 9.39
CA TYR A 141 -15.10 -12.53 10.83
C TYR A 141 -16.37 -12.54 11.69
N VAL A 142 -17.34 -11.69 11.37
CA VAL A 142 -18.64 -11.66 12.06
C VAL A 142 -19.33 -13.00 11.97
N LYS A 143 -19.34 -13.66 10.82
CA LYS A 143 -19.89 -15.02 10.63
C LYS A 143 -19.15 -16.07 11.46
N TRP A 144 -17.82 -16.06 11.47
CA TRP A 144 -17.03 -17.03 12.23
C TRP A 144 -17.33 -17.00 13.73
N PHE A 145 -17.62 -15.83 14.27
CA PHE A 145 -17.89 -15.65 15.70
C PHE A 145 -19.38 -15.51 16.05
N ASN A 146 -20.27 -15.62 15.05
CA ASN A 146 -21.71 -15.40 15.23
C ASN A 146 -22.00 -14.07 15.98
N ALA A 147 -21.38 -13.00 15.56
CA ALA A 147 -21.35 -11.72 16.27
C ALA A 147 -22.47 -10.74 15.88
N GLY A 148 -23.36 -11.14 14.99
CA GLY A 148 -24.61 -10.44 14.68
C GLY A 148 -24.53 -9.44 13.52
N SER A 149 -23.78 -8.35 13.66
CA SER A 149 -23.72 -7.29 12.65
C SER A 149 -22.30 -6.99 12.20
N HIS A 150 -22.16 -6.36 11.01
CA HIS A 150 -20.89 -5.91 10.45
C HIS A 150 -20.04 -5.15 11.48
N ASP A 151 -20.63 -4.19 12.19
CA ASP A 151 -19.89 -3.31 13.08
C ASP A 151 -19.39 -3.99 14.37
N ALA A 152 -19.87 -5.25 14.63
CA ALA A 152 -19.29 -6.10 15.67
C ALA A 152 -17.82 -6.45 15.37
N PHE A 153 -17.37 -6.35 14.11
CA PHE A 153 -15.96 -6.49 13.76
C PHE A 153 -15.06 -5.59 14.62
N TYR A 154 -15.46 -4.36 14.86
CA TYR A 154 -14.68 -3.38 15.60
C TYR A 154 -14.77 -3.52 17.13
N THR A 155 -15.81 -4.18 17.65
CA THR A 155 -16.15 -4.14 19.08
C THR A 155 -16.15 -5.49 19.78
N ASP A 156 -16.30 -6.61 19.04
CA ASP A 156 -16.24 -7.95 19.64
C ASP A 156 -14.79 -8.33 19.98
N PRO A 157 -14.46 -8.57 21.27
CA PRO A 157 -13.08 -8.87 21.66
C PRO A 157 -12.50 -10.14 21.00
N ARG A 158 -13.38 -11.12 20.66
CA ARG A 158 -12.95 -12.37 19.98
C ARG A 158 -12.49 -12.08 18.56
N ILE A 159 -13.19 -11.20 17.85
CA ILE A 159 -12.86 -10.77 16.51
C ILE A 159 -11.57 -9.92 16.52
N GLN A 160 -11.48 -8.96 17.44
CA GLN A 160 -10.26 -8.16 17.60
C GLN A 160 -9.03 -9.05 17.87
N HIS A 161 -9.19 -10.08 18.71
CA HIS A 161 -8.12 -11.04 18.97
C HIS A 161 -7.75 -11.83 17.71
N ALA A 162 -8.73 -12.33 16.96
CA ALA A 162 -8.50 -13.08 15.73
C ALA A 162 -7.81 -12.19 14.67
N TYR A 163 -8.24 -10.94 14.49
CA TYR A 163 -7.59 -9.98 13.60
C TYR A 163 -6.15 -9.70 14.02
N LYS A 164 -5.87 -9.46 15.30
CA LYS A 164 -4.52 -9.25 15.83
C LYS A 164 -3.61 -10.47 15.57
N ASN A 165 -4.14 -11.68 15.68
CA ASN A 165 -3.38 -12.90 15.38
C ASN A 165 -3.07 -13.03 13.90
N TYR A 166 -4.02 -12.70 13.03
CA TYR A 166 -3.80 -12.65 11.58
C TYR A 166 -2.71 -11.63 11.23
N VAL A 167 -2.82 -10.41 11.73
CA VAL A 167 -1.81 -9.35 11.55
C VAL A 167 -0.43 -9.84 11.95
N ARG A 168 -0.29 -10.42 13.15
CA ARG A 168 0.98 -10.98 13.61
C ARG A 168 1.53 -12.02 12.65
N TYR A 169 0.70 -12.97 12.22
CA TYR A 169 1.11 -14.01 11.29
C TYR A 169 1.64 -13.43 9.98
N VAL A 170 0.94 -12.44 9.40
CA VAL A 170 1.37 -11.77 8.17
C VAL A 170 2.71 -11.06 8.37
N LEU A 171 2.85 -10.24 9.39
CA LEU A 171 4.05 -9.46 9.63
C LEU A 171 5.28 -10.34 9.93
N GLU A 172 5.09 -11.43 10.67
CA GLU A 172 6.16 -12.36 11.06
C GLU A 172 6.41 -13.47 10.03
N ARG A 173 5.61 -13.54 8.96
CA ARG A 173 5.83 -14.51 7.90
C ARG A 173 7.19 -14.32 7.26
N THR A 174 7.95 -15.39 7.12
CA THR A 174 9.18 -15.43 6.33
C THR A 174 8.84 -15.71 4.88
N ASN A 175 9.22 -14.79 4.00
CA ASN A 175 9.04 -14.92 2.56
C ASN A 175 9.86 -16.09 2.03
N THR A 176 9.22 -17.03 1.33
CA THR A 176 9.87 -18.25 0.83
C THR A 176 10.88 -17.99 -0.29
N TYR A 177 10.83 -16.83 -0.95
CA TYR A 177 11.79 -16.44 -2.00
C TYR A 177 13.01 -15.70 -1.47
N THR A 178 12.85 -14.90 -0.41
CA THR A 178 13.91 -14.03 0.11
C THR A 178 14.49 -14.49 1.43
N GLY A 179 13.76 -15.29 2.20
CA GLY A 179 14.12 -15.66 3.57
C GLY A 179 13.97 -14.51 4.59
N VAL A 180 13.39 -13.38 4.17
CA VAL A 180 13.17 -12.18 5.00
C VAL A 180 11.75 -12.20 5.55
N GLN A 181 11.55 -11.80 6.81
CA GLN A 181 10.20 -11.61 7.34
C GLN A 181 9.56 -10.39 6.69
N TYR A 182 8.24 -10.42 6.50
CA TYR A 182 7.54 -9.30 5.86
C TYR A 182 7.75 -7.97 6.60
N LYS A 183 7.76 -7.97 7.93
CA LYS A 183 8.04 -6.79 8.76
C LYS A 183 9.47 -6.23 8.61
N ASP A 184 10.36 -6.95 7.94
CA ASP A 184 11.74 -6.55 7.68
C ASP A 184 12.02 -6.38 6.17
N ASP A 185 11.00 -6.50 5.32
CA ASP A 185 11.15 -6.42 3.86
C ASP A 185 10.94 -4.99 3.35
N PRO A 186 11.97 -4.30 2.86
CA PRO A 186 11.86 -2.91 2.40
C PRO A 186 11.06 -2.73 1.10
N ALA A 187 10.62 -3.80 0.44
CA ALA A 187 9.67 -3.72 -0.66
C ALA A 187 8.28 -3.29 -0.16
N ILE A 188 7.95 -3.60 1.09
CA ILE A 188 6.71 -3.13 1.71
C ILE A 188 6.92 -1.69 2.18
N MET A 189 5.98 -0.81 1.86
CA MET A 189 5.94 0.58 2.31
C MET A 189 5.02 0.73 3.52
N THR A 190 3.81 0.17 3.42
CA THR A 190 2.74 0.44 4.38
C THR A 190 1.90 -0.79 4.67
N TRP A 191 1.56 -0.97 5.93
CA TRP A 191 0.44 -1.79 6.37
C TRP A 191 -0.80 -0.92 6.52
N GLU A 192 -1.90 -1.30 5.92
CA GLU A 192 -3.18 -0.65 6.16
C GLU A 192 -4.05 -1.50 7.06
N LEU A 193 -4.72 -0.82 7.99
CA LEU A 193 -5.59 -1.50 8.95
C LEU A 193 -6.74 -2.22 8.23
N ALA A 194 -7.32 -1.60 7.21
CA ALA A 194 -8.40 -2.17 6.42
C ALA A 194 -8.50 -1.49 5.05
N ASN A 195 -9.16 -2.15 4.11
CA ASN A 195 -9.70 -1.48 2.93
C ASN A 195 -11.06 -0.89 3.25
N GLU A 196 -11.20 0.43 3.13
CA GLU A 196 -12.44 1.21 3.23
C GLU A 196 -13.29 0.96 4.49
N PRO A 197 -12.71 0.97 5.71
CA PRO A 197 -13.45 0.69 6.92
C PRO A 197 -14.54 1.73 7.17
N ARG A 198 -15.75 1.27 7.51
CA ARG A 198 -16.92 2.09 7.86
C ARG A 198 -17.58 1.55 9.12
N VAL A 199 -18.14 2.43 9.93
CA VAL A 199 -18.92 2.08 11.14
C VAL A 199 -20.23 2.86 11.12
N GLN A 200 -21.16 2.46 10.28
CA GLN A 200 -22.39 3.21 10.02
C GLN A 200 -23.30 3.34 11.26
N SER A 201 -23.17 2.44 12.23
CA SER A 201 -23.90 2.52 13.51
C SER A 201 -23.39 3.64 14.44
N ASP A 202 -22.21 4.20 14.16
CA ASP A 202 -21.60 5.25 14.99
C ASP A 202 -21.22 6.50 14.15
N PRO A 203 -22.16 7.42 13.93
CA PRO A 203 -21.88 8.65 13.19
C PRO A 203 -20.94 9.61 13.94
N THR A 204 -20.55 9.29 15.17
CA THR A 204 -19.56 10.08 15.93
C THR A 204 -18.11 9.74 15.54
N GLY A 205 -17.88 8.61 14.86
CA GLY A 205 -16.57 8.11 14.51
C GLY A 205 -15.74 7.56 15.67
N ASN A 206 -16.28 7.51 16.88
CA ASN A 206 -15.54 7.10 18.07
C ASN A 206 -15.12 5.63 18.02
N ILE A 207 -15.99 4.74 17.52
CA ILE A 207 -15.68 3.30 17.41
C ILE A 207 -14.49 3.09 16.47
N LEU A 208 -14.53 3.67 15.27
CA LEU A 208 -13.46 3.49 14.28
C LEU A 208 -12.14 4.12 14.77
N VAL A 209 -12.18 5.32 15.34
CA VAL A 209 -10.98 5.98 15.90
C VAL A 209 -10.35 5.13 17.01
N LYS A 210 -11.15 4.62 17.95
CA LYS A 210 -10.65 3.74 19.00
C LYS A 210 -10.03 2.46 18.45
N TRP A 211 -10.70 1.81 17.50
CA TRP A 211 -10.20 0.60 16.87
C TRP A 211 -8.89 0.84 16.09
N ALA A 212 -8.85 1.93 15.33
CA ALA A 212 -7.66 2.30 14.56
C ALA A 212 -6.46 2.62 15.46
N ASP A 213 -6.68 3.31 16.59
CA ASP A 213 -5.62 3.58 17.58
C ASP A 213 -5.07 2.28 18.18
N GLU A 214 -5.96 1.36 18.58
CA GLU A 214 -5.57 0.08 19.14
C GLU A 214 -4.82 -0.80 18.12
N MET A 215 -5.31 -0.91 16.88
CA MET A 215 -4.73 -1.78 15.88
C MET A 215 -3.43 -1.22 15.29
N SER A 216 -3.33 0.11 15.12
CA SER A 216 -2.07 0.74 14.72
C SER A 216 -0.99 0.61 15.80
N THR A 217 -1.36 0.74 17.07
CA THR A 217 -0.47 0.48 18.21
C THR A 217 0.03 -0.98 18.19
N TRP A 218 -0.88 -1.93 17.91
CA TRP A 218 -0.51 -3.34 17.78
C TRP A 218 0.49 -3.58 16.65
N ILE A 219 0.26 -3.05 15.45
CA ILE A 219 1.18 -3.17 14.33
C ILE A 219 2.55 -2.56 14.69
N LYS A 220 2.58 -1.33 15.21
CA LYS A 220 3.84 -0.66 15.60
C LYS A 220 4.61 -1.38 16.72
N SER A 221 3.93 -2.19 17.52
CA SER A 221 4.59 -3.05 18.51
C SER A 221 5.34 -4.24 17.90
N LEU A 222 4.93 -4.69 16.72
CA LEU A 222 5.51 -5.81 15.97
C LEU A 222 6.51 -5.35 14.90
N ASP A 223 6.27 -4.19 14.31
CA ASP A 223 6.99 -3.65 13.16
C ASP A 223 7.27 -2.16 13.37
N ARG A 224 8.55 -1.81 13.42
CA ARG A 224 9.02 -0.43 13.62
C ARG A 224 9.54 0.22 12.34
N HIS A 225 9.53 -0.51 11.24
CA HIS A 225 10.11 -0.08 9.97
C HIS A 225 9.08 0.50 9.02
N HIS A 226 7.92 -0.15 8.92
CA HIS A 226 6.92 0.21 7.93
C HIS A 226 5.95 1.27 8.43
N LEU A 227 5.42 2.01 7.46
CA LEU A 227 4.34 2.96 7.71
C LEU A 227 3.04 2.22 8.01
N VAL A 228 2.14 2.90 8.73
CA VAL A 228 0.78 2.42 9.00
C VAL A 228 -0.20 3.50 8.57
N ALA A 229 -1.22 3.10 7.83
CA ALA A 229 -2.35 3.94 7.45
C ALA A 229 -3.67 3.24 7.77
N VAL A 230 -4.77 3.97 7.74
CA VAL A 230 -6.09 3.37 8.00
C VAL A 230 -6.61 2.63 6.78
N GLY A 231 -6.47 3.20 5.59
CA GLY A 231 -7.01 2.68 4.33
C GLY A 231 -8.47 3.10 4.10
N ASP A 232 -8.90 4.20 4.71
CA ASP A 232 -10.26 4.73 4.61
C ASP A 232 -10.46 5.63 3.40
N GLU A 233 -11.74 5.83 3.05
CA GLU A 233 -12.15 6.62 1.87
C GLU A 233 -12.05 8.14 2.08
N GLY A 234 -11.75 8.59 3.30
CA GLY A 234 -11.54 10.02 3.56
C GLY A 234 -12.77 10.79 4.03
N PHE A 235 -13.83 10.13 4.50
CA PHE A 235 -15.04 10.84 4.93
C PHE A 235 -14.78 11.69 6.16
N PHE A 236 -15.24 12.94 6.08
CA PHE A 236 -15.07 13.92 7.15
C PHE A 236 -16.21 13.87 8.16
N ARG A 237 -15.95 14.40 9.34
CA ARG A 237 -16.98 14.64 10.37
C ARG A 237 -17.04 16.11 10.78
N ILE A 238 -17.76 16.91 10.00
CA ILE A 238 -18.01 18.32 10.25
C ILE A 238 -19.48 18.48 10.67
N PRO A 239 -19.79 18.71 11.96
CA PRO A 239 -21.16 18.85 12.42
C PRO A 239 -21.91 19.95 11.67
N GLY A 240 -23.13 19.63 11.21
CA GLY A 240 -23.98 20.58 10.49
C GLY A 240 -23.65 20.74 8.99
N HIS A 241 -22.67 20.06 8.46
CA HIS A 241 -22.39 20.09 7.03
C HIS A 241 -23.53 19.42 6.25
N GLU A 242 -23.93 20.02 5.11
CA GLU A 242 -25.06 19.51 4.29
C GLU A 242 -24.72 18.22 3.56
N ASP A 243 -23.46 18.07 3.09
CA ASP A 243 -23.00 16.92 2.36
C ASP A 243 -22.76 15.73 3.30
N TRP A 244 -23.36 14.58 2.94
CA TRP A 244 -23.24 13.31 3.69
C TRP A 244 -21.79 12.91 3.96
N PHE A 245 -20.91 13.07 2.97
CA PHE A 245 -19.51 12.66 3.04
C PHE A 245 -18.66 13.58 3.92
N TYR A 246 -19.20 14.74 4.30
CA TYR A 246 -18.55 15.70 5.19
C TYR A 246 -19.14 15.73 6.61
N ARG A 247 -20.25 15.04 6.88
CA ARG A 247 -20.93 15.14 8.19
C ARG A 247 -20.84 13.91 9.10
N GLY A 248 -19.99 12.93 8.77
CA GLY A 248 -19.80 11.72 9.55
C GLY A 248 -20.80 10.60 9.25
N GLY A 249 -21.47 10.63 8.10
CA GLY A 249 -22.53 9.68 7.73
C GLY A 249 -22.09 8.22 7.69
N GLU A 250 -20.82 7.96 7.42
CA GLU A 250 -20.24 6.62 7.32
C GLU A 250 -19.52 6.16 8.61
N GLY A 251 -19.62 6.91 9.69
CA GLY A 251 -18.93 6.60 10.94
C GLY A 251 -17.41 6.79 10.86
N VAL A 252 -16.95 7.59 9.90
CA VAL A 252 -15.55 7.93 9.70
C VAL A 252 -15.31 9.38 10.11
N ASP A 253 -14.25 9.62 10.86
CA ASP A 253 -13.75 10.94 11.21
C ASP A 253 -12.29 11.04 10.74
N TRP A 254 -12.12 11.41 9.48
CA TRP A 254 -10.82 11.41 8.82
C TRP A 254 -9.77 12.25 9.53
N ASP A 255 -10.17 13.41 10.08
CA ASP A 255 -9.22 14.28 10.77
C ASP A 255 -8.65 13.59 12.00
N ARG A 256 -9.51 12.95 12.82
CA ARG A 256 -9.07 12.23 14.02
C ARG A 256 -8.29 10.97 13.70
N LEU A 257 -8.70 10.22 12.68
CA LEU A 257 -8.00 9.02 12.24
C LEU A 257 -6.58 9.36 11.75
N THR A 258 -6.45 10.36 10.89
CA THR A 258 -5.16 10.80 10.36
C THR A 258 -4.26 11.39 11.47
N ALA A 259 -4.83 12.04 12.47
CA ALA A 259 -4.09 12.63 13.59
C ALA A 259 -3.58 11.61 14.61
N LEU A 260 -4.00 10.34 14.58
CA LEU A 260 -3.52 9.32 15.52
C LEU A 260 -2.00 9.15 15.42
N SER A 261 -1.34 9.00 16.58
CA SER A 261 0.13 8.99 16.67
C SER A 261 0.81 7.86 15.88
N ASN A 262 0.15 6.72 15.75
CA ASN A 262 0.66 5.54 15.05
C ASN A 262 0.15 5.43 13.61
N ILE A 263 -0.63 6.40 13.12
CA ILE A 263 -1.01 6.54 11.71
C ILE A 263 -0.06 7.54 11.08
N ASP A 264 0.69 7.11 10.07
CA ASP A 264 1.78 7.88 9.50
C ASP A 264 1.32 8.85 8.41
N TYR A 265 0.22 8.55 7.72
CA TYR A 265 -0.34 9.42 6.67
C TYR A 265 -1.85 9.19 6.49
N GLY A 266 -2.52 10.13 5.86
CA GLY A 266 -3.93 10.06 5.54
C GLY A 266 -4.17 9.47 4.15
N THR A 267 -5.19 8.62 4.04
CA THR A 267 -5.68 8.07 2.78
C THR A 267 -7.03 8.67 2.41
N TYR A 268 -7.35 8.73 1.14
CA TYR A 268 -8.70 9.03 0.67
C TYR A 268 -8.92 8.42 -0.72
N HIS A 269 -10.19 8.09 -1.01
CA HIS A 269 -10.63 7.52 -2.26
C HIS A 269 -11.55 8.49 -3.02
N LEU A 270 -11.76 8.28 -4.30
CA LEU A 270 -12.57 9.17 -5.13
C LEU A 270 -13.31 8.41 -6.24
N TYR A 271 -14.58 8.13 -5.98
CA TYR A 271 -15.53 7.51 -6.92
C TYR A 271 -16.80 8.33 -6.99
N PRO A 272 -16.78 9.55 -7.59
CA PRO A 272 -17.92 10.44 -7.54
C PRO A 272 -19.15 9.85 -8.21
N ASP A 273 -19.00 9.01 -9.24
CA ASP A 273 -20.13 8.33 -9.88
C ASP A 273 -20.92 7.47 -8.87
N HIS A 274 -20.21 6.71 -8.02
CA HIS A 274 -20.83 5.86 -7.00
C HIS A 274 -21.44 6.68 -5.85
N TRP A 275 -20.97 7.89 -5.66
CA TRP A 275 -21.42 8.78 -4.59
C TRP A 275 -22.45 9.80 -5.07
N ASN A 276 -22.91 9.68 -6.31
CA ASN A 276 -23.81 10.63 -6.95
C ASN A 276 -23.29 12.08 -6.89
N LYS A 277 -22.00 12.25 -7.14
CA LYS A 277 -21.29 13.53 -7.18
C LYS A 277 -20.72 13.81 -8.57
N SER A 278 -20.38 15.07 -8.82
CA SER A 278 -19.75 15.48 -10.08
C SER A 278 -18.23 15.30 -10.06
N ALA A 279 -17.61 15.27 -11.23
CA ALA A 279 -16.14 15.31 -11.35
C ALA A 279 -15.53 16.58 -10.71
N ALA A 280 -16.22 17.72 -10.78
CA ALA A 280 -15.79 18.96 -10.14
C ALA A 280 -15.83 18.89 -8.61
N TRP A 281 -16.81 18.19 -8.03
CA TRP A 281 -16.81 17.87 -6.60
C TRP A 281 -15.55 17.09 -6.20
N GLY A 282 -15.07 16.19 -7.07
CA GLY A 282 -13.82 15.44 -6.84
C GLY A 282 -12.59 16.34 -6.72
N VAL A 283 -12.50 17.43 -7.48
CA VAL A 283 -11.40 18.41 -7.32
C VAL A 283 -11.41 19.02 -5.93
N LYS A 284 -12.59 19.44 -5.45
CA LYS A 284 -12.71 19.98 -4.08
C LYS A 284 -12.37 18.93 -3.01
N TRP A 285 -12.78 17.68 -3.21
CA TRP A 285 -12.44 16.56 -2.32
C TRP A 285 -10.92 16.40 -2.18
N ILE A 286 -10.19 16.46 -3.30
CA ILE A 286 -8.71 16.44 -3.31
C ILE A 286 -8.14 17.65 -2.57
N GLU A 287 -8.64 18.85 -2.84
CA GLU A 287 -8.17 20.09 -2.22
C GLU A 287 -8.36 20.08 -0.70
N ASP A 288 -9.51 19.61 -0.23
CA ASP A 288 -9.82 19.54 1.20
C ASP A 288 -8.92 18.57 1.94
N HIS A 289 -8.67 17.37 1.40
CA HIS A 289 -7.78 16.39 2.02
C HIS A 289 -6.33 16.87 2.10
N ILE A 290 -5.80 17.40 1.02
CA ILE A 290 -4.41 17.91 1.00
C ILE A 290 -4.26 19.09 1.96
N THR A 291 -5.24 19.99 2.01
CA THR A 291 -5.22 21.14 2.91
C THR A 291 -5.28 20.70 4.38
N ARG A 292 -6.16 19.75 4.71
CA ARG A 292 -6.26 19.20 6.07
C ARG A 292 -5.03 18.41 6.47
N GLY A 293 -4.44 17.62 5.56
CA GLY A 293 -3.18 16.93 5.78
C GLY A 293 -2.05 17.89 6.14
N LYS A 294 -1.97 19.03 5.47
CA LYS A 294 -1.02 20.09 5.82
C LYS A 294 -1.24 20.66 7.21
N THR A 295 -2.50 20.83 7.61
CA THR A 295 -2.85 21.31 8.96
C THR A 295 -2.48 20.28 10.03
N ILE A 296 -2.68 19.00 9.76
CA ILE A 296 -2.31 17.89 10.65
C ILE A 296 -0.78 17.68 10.66
N GLY A 297 -0.10 18.05 9.58
CA GLY A 297 1.35 17.88 9.43
C GLY A 297 1.76 16.50 8.93
N LYS A 298 0.90 15.81 8.18
CA LYS A 298 1.15 14.47 7.63
C LYS A 298 0.95 14.42 6.11
N PRO A 299 1.63 13.49 5.40
CA PRO A 299 1.37 13.23 4.00
C PRO A 299 -0.07 12.76 3.77
N VAL A 300 -0.58 12.99 2.55
CA VAL A 300 -1.90 12.52 2.15
C VAL A 300 -1.81 11.90 0.75
N VAL A 301 -2.47 10.77 0.57
CA VAL A 301 -2.46 9.99 -0.66
C VAL A 301 -3.90 9.84 -1.19
N LEU A 302 -4.11 10.22 -2.46
CA LEU A 302 -5.28 9.80 -3.23
C LEU A 302 -5.09 8.34 -3.63
N GLU A 303 -5.55 7.43 -2.76
CA GLU A 303 -5.15 6.04 -2.77
C GLU A 303 -5.95 5.16 -3.73
N GLU A 304 -7.20 5.55 -3.97
CA GLU A 304 -8.02 5.00 -5.04
C GLU A 304 -8.78 6.11 -5.74
N PHE A 305 -8.85 6.04 -7.05
CA PHE A 305 -9.77 6.87 -7.83
C PHE A 305 -10.19 6.18 -9.12
N GLY A 306 -11.42 6.42 -9.51
CA GLY A 306 -11.99 5.92 -10.74
C GLY A 306 -13.12 6.82 -11.24
N TYR A 307 -13.39 6.78 -12.54
CA TYR A 307 -14.50 7.46 -13.18
C TYR A 307 -15.09 6.59 -14.29
N GLN A 308 -16.37 6.20 -14.19
CA GLN A 308 -16.98 5.20 -15.06
C GLN A 308 -17.18 5.68 -16.50
N ASN A 309 -17.51 6.96 -16.69
CA ASN A 309 -17.67 7.49 -18.04
C ASN A 309 -16.32 7.53 -18.77
N GLN A 310 -16.02 6.47 -19.52
CA GLN A 310 -14.75 6.28 -20.21
C GLN A 310 -14.42 7.40 -21.21
N SER A 311 -15.43 8.00 -21.86
CA SER A 311 -15.19 9.09 -22.82
C SER A 311 -14.74 10.39 -22.15
N ALA A 312 -15.22 10.68 -20.95
CA ALA A 312 -14.85 11.85 -20.16
C ALA A 312 -13.65 11.62 -19.24
N ARG A 313 -13.32 10.34 -18.96
CA ARG A 313 -12.29 9.92 -17.98
C ARG A 313 -10.94 10.60 -18.17
N PRO A 314 -10.37 10.72 -19.38
CA PRO A 314 -9.08 11.38 -19.56
C PRO A 314 -9.06 12.83 -19.06
N ASP A 315 -10.09 13.60 -19.37
CA ASP A 315 -10.17 15.02 -18.98
C ASP A 315 -10.41 15.16 -17.47
N VAL A 316 -11.22 14.25 -16.89
CA VAL A 316 -11.46 14.18 -15.45
C VAL A 316 -10.17 13.83 -14.71
N TYR A 317 -9.44 12.79 -15.13
CA TYR A 317 -8.17 12.41 -14.52
C TYR A 317 -7.11 13.50 -14.66
N GLN A 318 -7.04 14.18 -15.81
CA GLN A 318 -6.16 15.34 -15.97
C GLN A 318 -6.43 16.42 -14.93
N SER A 319 -7.71 16.72 -14.68
CA SER A 319 -8.12 17.72 -13.69
C SER A 319 -7.74 17.31 -12.26
N TRP A 320 -8.02 16.05 -11.89
CA TRP A 320 -7.73 15.54 -10.54
C TRP A 320 -6.23 15.42 -10.26
N LEU A 321 -5.46 14.85 -11.19
CA LEU A 321 -4.02 14.70 -11.03
C LEU A 321 -3.29 16.04 -11.03
N SER A 322 -3.77 17.01 -11.84
CA SER A 322 -3.27 18.40 -11.77
C SER A 322 -3.52 19.05 -10.41
N ALA A 323 -4.67 18.77 -9.77
CA ALA A 323 -4.94 19.25 -8.42
C ALA A 323 -3.99 18.63 -7.39
N VAL A 324 -3.75 17.30 -7.47
CA VAL A 324 -2.75 16.60 -6.61
C VAL A 324 -1.36 17.24 -6.76
N GLU A 325 -0.90 17.46 -8.00
CA GLU A 325 0.42 18.04 -8.27
C GLU A 325 0.55 19.48 -7.75
N ARG A 326 -0.42 20.32 -8.06
CA ARG A 326 -0.47 21.75 -7.71
C ARG A 326 -0.50 21.98 -6.21
N LEU A 327 -1.25 21.15 -5.49
CA LEU A 327 -1.45 21.29 -4.06
C LEU A 327 -0.40 20.54 -3.23
N GLY A 328 0.48 19.77 -3.87
CA GLY A 328 1.55 19.03 -3.19
C GLY A 328 1.05 17.79 -2.48
N GLY A 329 0.07 17.07 -3.05
CA GLY A 329 -0.29 15.72 -2.63
C GLY A 329 0.91 14.79 -2.72
N ALA A 330 1.07 13.90 -1.73
CA ALA A 330 2.27 13.08 -1.60
C ALA A 330 2.27 11.88 -2.55
N GLY A 331 1.11 11.41 -2.97
CA GLY A 331 0.96 10.30 -3.92
C GLY A 331 -0.45 10.18 -4.48
N SER A 332 -0.57 9.40 -5.55
CA SER A 332 -1.84 9.04 -6.19
C SER A 332 -1.78 7.60 -6.71
N GLN A 333 -2.87 6.84 -6.56
CA GLN A 333 -2.98 5.45 -7.04
C GLN A 333 -4.37 5.25 -7.66
N PHE A 334 -4.42 4.98 -8.96
CA PHE A 334 -5.70 4.77 -9.63
C PHE A 334 -6.22 3.34 -9.42
N TRP A 335 -7.50 3.18 -9.47
CA TRP A 335 -8.19 1.91 -9.59
C TRP A 335 -8.60 1.72 -11.05
N ILE A 336 -8.07 0.77 -11.81
CA ILE A 336 -7.15 -0.32 -11.51
C ILE A 336 -6.28 -0.61 -12.74
N LEU A 337 -4.99 -0.89 -12.57
CA LEU A 337 -4.15 -1.40 -13.64
C LEU A 337 -4.33 -2.90 -13.75
N THR A 338 -4.74 -3.37 -14.93
CA THR A 338 -4.72 -4.79 -15.28
C THR A 338 -3.92 -5.01 -16.55
N SER A 339 -3.45 -6.22 -16.76
CA SER A 339 -2.64 -6.59 -17.91
C SER A 339 -3.18 -7.85 -18.58
N ILE A 340 -2.31 -8.66 -19.16
CA ILE A 340 -2.69 -9.90 -19.85
C ILE A 340 -2.93 -11.05 -18.86
N GLN A 341 -3.77 -11.99 -19.28
CA GLN A 341 -4.01 -13.26 -18.63
C GLN A 341 -3.01 -14.34 -19.09
N ASP A 342 -3.15 -15.57 -18.60
CA ASP A 342 -2.27 -16.69 -18.95
C ASP A 342 -2.33 -17.08 -20.44
N ASP A 343 -3.45 -16.80 -21.09
CA ASP A 343 -3.68 -17.03 -22.53
C ASP A 343 -3.36 -15.82 -23.42
N ASP A 344 -2.67 -14.80 -22.87
CA ASP A 344 -2.32 -13.54 -23.52
C ASP A 344 -3.51 -12.61 -23.84
N SER A 345 -4.74 -12.98 -23.48
CA SER A 345 -5.88 -12.09 -23.57
C SER A 345 -5.84 -11.01 -22.48
N LEU A 346 -6.48 -9.87 -22.70
CA LEU A 346 -6.60 -8.83 -21.68
C LEU A 346 -7.47 -9.31 -20.52
N TYR A 347 -7.07 -8.95 -19.29
CA TYR A 347 -7.90 -9.19 -18.11
C TYR A 347 -9.24 -8.45 -18.25
N PRO A 348 -10.39 -9.10 -17.95
CA PRO A 348 -11.70 -8.50 -18.14
C PRO A 348 -11.90 -7.22 -17.30
N ASP A 349 -12.71 -6.31 -17.84
CA ASP A 349 -13.16 -5.11 -17.11
C ASP A 349 -14.45 -5.41 -16.35
N TYR A 350 -14.34 -5.85 -15.10
CA TYR A 350 -15.49 -6.27 -14.31
C TYR A 350 -16.27 -5.13 -13.68
N ASP A 351 -15.62 -3.99 -13.44
CA ASP A 351 -16.21 -2.85 -12.71
C ASP A 351 -16.28 -1.56 -13.52
N GLY A 352 -15.76 -1.57 -14.74
CA GLY A 352 -15.75 -0.41 -15.63
C GLY A 352 -14.61 0.59 -15.39
N PHE A 353 -13.67 0.29 -14.49
CA PHE A 353 -12.56 1.18 -14.12
C PHE A 353 -11.20 0.76 -14.67
N ARG A 354 -11.12 -0.36 -15.35
CA ARG A 354 -9.86 -0.91 -15.87
C ARG A 354 -9.09 0.10 -16.71
N ILE A 355 -7.82 0.25 -16.40
CA ILE A 355 -6.82 0.94 -17.23
C ILE A 355 -5.83 -0.10 -17.76
N ILE A 356 -5.52 -0.04 -19.03
CA ILE A 356 -4.52 -0.89 -19.68
C ILE A 356 -3.41 -0.03 -20.28
N LYS A 357 -2.18 -0.55 -20.28
CA LYS A 357 -1.05 0.11 -20.94
C LYS A 357 -1.37 0.40 -22.41
N GLY A 358 -1.03 1.59 -22.88
CA GLY A 358 -1.31 2.04 -24.24
C GLY A 358 -2.66 2.76 -24.42
N SER A 359 -3.52 2.77 -23.41
CA SER A 359 -4.73 3.61 -23.42
C SER A 359 -4.40 5.10 -23.27
N ARG A 360 -5.35 5.97 -23.63
CA ARG A 360 -5.20 7.41 -23.45
C ARG A 360 -5.02 7.79 -21.97
N GLU A 361 -5.76 7.12 -21.09
CA GLU A 361 -5.65 7.29 -19.64
C GLU A 361 -4.27 6.87 -19.12
N ALA A 362 -3.76 5.72 -19.59
CA ALA A 362 -2.43 5.24 -19.22
C ALA A 362 -1.32 6.22 -19.63
N ALA A 363 -1.43 6.83 -20.81
CA ALA A 363 -0.48 7.84 -21.26
C ALA A 363 -0.50 9.08 -20.36
N LEU A 364 -1.69 9.56 -20.00
CA LEU A 364 -1.88 10.70 -19.08
C LEU A 364 -1.34 10.41 -17.68
N ILE A 365 -1.63 9.23 -17.14
CA ILE A 365 -1.13 8.78 -15.83
C ILE A 365 0.41 8.63 -15.87
N SER A 366 0.98 8.12 -16.98
CA SER A 366 2.42 8.02 -17.14
C SER A 366 3.13 9.37 -17.12
N GLU A 367 2.56 10.38 -17.78
CA GLU A 367 3.09 11.75 -17.73
C GLU A 367 2.97 12.39 -16.33
N HIS A 368 1.87 12.14 -15.63
CA HIS A 368 1.74 12.50 -14.22
C HIS A 368 2.81 11.82 -13.37
N ALA A 369 3.04 10.52 -13.57
CA ALA A 369 4.06 9.76 -12.84
C ALA A 369 5.47 10.34 -13.04
N LYS A 370 5.82 10.74 -14.26
CA LYS A 370 7.11 11.41 -14.54
C LYS A 370 7.24 12.70 -13.72
N ARG A 371 6.21 13.57 -13.75
CA ARG A 371 6.25 14.83 -12.98
C ARG A 371 6.30 14.60 -11.47
N MET A 372 5.65 13.56 -10.95
CA MET A 372 5.78 13.20 -9.53
C MET A 372 7.20 12.71 -9.22
N ASN A 373 7.78 11.86 -10.09
CA ASN A 373 9.13 11.34 -9.90
C ASN A 373 10.22 12.43 -10.02
N GLU A 374 9.98 13.52 -10.77
CA GLU A 374 10.89 14.67 -10.90
C GLU A 374 10.99 15.53 -9.61
N LYS A 375 10.08 15.31 -8.65
CA LYS A 375 10.11 15.97 -7.34
C LYS A 375 11.04 15.26 -6.33
N ASN A 376 11.55 14.06 -6.67
CA ASN A 376 12.34 13.19 -5.78
C ASN A 376 13.84 13.49 -5.79
#